data_5066da4d61c62a8d7b5657e389ff17b3
#
_entry.id   5066da4d61c62a8d7b5657e389ff17b3
#
_cell.length_a   1.000
_cell.length_b   1.000
_cell.length_c   1.000
_cell.angle_alpha   90.00
_cell.angle_beta   90.00
_cell.angle_gamma   90.00
#
_symmetry.space_group_name_H-M   'P 1'
#
loop_
_entity.id
_entity.type
_entity.pdbx_description
1 polymer ?
#
loop_
_entity_poly.entity_id
_entity_poly.type
_entity_poly.pdbx_seq_one_letter_code
_entity_poly.pdbx_strand_id
1 'polypeptide(L)'
;VIPLGAGILMYGDVVRRILLGSKWGDADLLVALWGFVLAESVIFNDMSGVVTLSKGQPKLIFFSNMVQAAILIPSLYFAAQYGFTAVVIVSCIVRLQLPIMQTIIASRMSYISIKDIFLELKNYILSTVVMIIFAFVSRNYLARYINVYISIVLCIMIYFGCLYMIPDSRKELIGYVNMIKRRGRK
;
A
#
# COMPACT_ATOMS: atom_id res chain seq x y z
N VAL A 1 -3.71 -5.78 -0.95
CA VAL A 1 -3.00 -4.75 -0.17
C VAL A 1 -3.00 -3.41 -0.91
N ILE A 2 -2.69 -3.35 -2.24
CA ILE A 2 -2.68 -2.10 -3.05
C ILE A 2 -3.96 -1.27 -2.88
N PRO A 3 -5.19 -1.82 -3.05
CA PRO A 3 -6.41 -1.02 -2.91
C PRO A 3 -6.65 -0.55 -1.46
N LEU A 4 -6.16 -1.32 -0.49
CA LEU A 4 -6.25 -0.91 0.92
C LEU A 4 -5.40 0.33 1.18
N GLY A 5 -4.14 0.34 0.73
CA GLY A 5 -3.26 1.51 0.84
C GLY A 5 -3.83 2.74 0.14
N ALA A 6 -4.32 2.56 -1.09
CA ALA A 6 -4.99 3.63 -1.84
C ALA A 6 -6.27 4.12 -1.15
N GLY A 7 -7.05 3.22 -0.56
CA GLY A 7 -8.24 3.57 0.23
C GLY A 7 -7.88 4.39 1.48
N ILE A 8 -6.85 4.00 2.22
CA ILE A 8 -6.37 4.76 3.38
C ILE A 8 -5.85 6.14 2.95
N LEU A 9 -5.16 6.23 1.81
CA LEU A 9 -4.68 7.50 1.27
C LEU A 9 -5.85 8.46 0.96
N MET A 10 -6.94 7.93 0.39
CA MET A 10 -8.11 8.73 0.01
C MET A 10 -9.02 9.09 1.20
N TYR A 11 -9.13 8.21 2.19
CA TYR A 11 -10.04 8.35 3.34
C TYR A 11 -9.29 8.38 4.68
N GLY A 12 -8.05 8.91 4.71
CA GLY A 12 -7.21 8.99 5.90
C GLY A 12 -7.87 9.71 7.08
N ASP A 13 -8.66 10.75 6.80
CA ASP A 13 -9.46 11.46 7.80
C ASP A 13 -10.51 10.57 8.48
N VAL A 14 -11.15 9.68 7.72
CA VAL A 14 -12.13 8.74 8.27
C VAL A 14 -11.42 7.66 9.09
N VAL A 15 -10.33 7.10 8.54
CA VAL A 15 -9.51 6.09 9.23
C VAL A 15 -8.96 6.66 10.53
N ARG A 16 -8.43 7.89 10.52
CA ARG A 16 -7.97 8.57 11.72
C ARG A 16 -9.09 8.74 12.76
N ARG A 17 -10.29 9.17 12.35
CA ARG A 17 -11.43 9.32 13.27
C ARG A 17 -11.79 8.01 13.95
N ILE A 18 -11.74 6.90 13.22
CA ILE A 18 -12.05 5.57 13.74
C ILE A 18 -10.96 5.08 14.71
N LEU A 19 -9.68 5.25 14.34
CA LEU A 19 -8.54 4.71 15.08
C LEU A 19 -8.09 5.61 16.24
N LEU A 20 -8.01 6.93 16.01
CA LEU A 20 -7.42 7.88 16.95
C LEU A 20 -8.46 8.82 17.59
N GLY A 21 -9.67 8.86 17.03
CA GLY A 21 -10.74 9.76 17.51
C GLY A 21 -10.60 11.19 17.01
N SER A 22 -11.51 12.06 17.47
CA SER A 22 -11.64 13.45 16.99
C SER A 22 -10.53 14.39 17.44
N LYS A 23 -9.80 14.05 18.48
CA LYS A 23 -8.77 14.93 19.10
C LYS A 23 -7.51 15.09 18.22
N TRP A 24 -7.28 14.23 17.25
CA TRP A 24 -6.06 14.15 16.45
C TRP A 24 -6.26 14.68 15.03
N GLY A 25 -6.92 15.85 14.86
CA GLY A 25 -7.22 16.42 13.54
C GLY A 25 -6.01 16.60 12.63
N ASP A 26 -4.87 17.01 13.18
CA ASP A 26 -3.65 17.26 12.42
C ASP A 26 -2.94 15.97 11.95
N ALA A 27 -3.39 14.80 12.40
CA ALA A 27 -2.83 13.51 12.01
C ALA A 27 -3.46 12.91 10.73
N ASP A 28 -4.37 13.58 10.06
CA ASP A 28 -5.01 13.09 8.83
C ASP A 28 -3.99 12.73 7.76
N LEU A 29 -3.05 13.65 7.51
CA LEU A 29 -1.98 13.46 6.54
C LEU A 29 -1.04 12.31 6.94
N LEU A 30 -0.72 12.21 8.23
CA LEU A 30 0.12 11.14 8.77
C LEU A 30 -0.53 9.77 8.49
N VAL A 31 -1.80 9.59 8.86
CA VAL A 31 -2.52 8.32 8.70
C VAL A 31 -2.64 7.96 7.22
N ALA A 32 -2.97 8.93 6.36
CA ALA A 32 -3.09 8.73 4.93
C ALA A 32 -1.77 8.27 4.29
N LEU A 33 -0.70 9.01 4.49
CA LEU A 33 0.60 8.73 3.87
C LEU A 33 1.27 7.48 4.45
N TRP A 34 1.25 7.32 5.78
CA TRP A 34 1.83 6.14 6.41
C TRP A 34 1.06 4.86 6.08
N GLY A 35 -0.27 4.92 6.04
CA GLY A 35 -1.08 3.78 5.62
C GLY A 35 -0.78 3.33 4.20
N PHE A 36 -0.56 4.28 3.28
CA PHE A 36 -0.14 3.99 1.92
C PHE A 36 1.26 3.36 1.87
N VAL A 37 2.25 3.97 2.52
CA VAL A 37 3.63 3.47 2.55
C VAL A 37 3.73 2.09 3.19
N LEU A 38 2.96 1.83 4.26
CA LEU A 38 2.90 0.50 4.88
C LEU A 38 2.31 -0.55 3.93
N ALA A 39 1.26 -0.20 3.18
CA ALA A 39 0.67 -1.10 2.19
C ALA A 39 1.66 -1.45 1.07
N GLU A 40 2.41 -0.47 0.56
CA GLU A 40 3.47 -0.69 -0.43
C GLU A 40 4.58 -1.58 0.13
N SER A 41 4.99 -1.36 1.39
CA SER A 41 6.07 -2.14 2.01
C SER A 41 5.73 -3.63 2.15
N VAL A 42 4.47 -4.00 2.38
CA VAL A 42 4.05 -5.41 2.43
C VAL A 42 4.30 -6.10 1.09
N ILE A 43 4.09 -5.41 -0.04
CA ILE A 43 4.24 -6.01 -1.37
C ILE A 43 5.72 -6.10 -1.75
N PHE A 44 6.42 -4.99 -1.69
CA PHE A 44 7.76 -4.89 -2.26
C PHE A 44 8.88 -5.22 -1.28
N ASN A 45 8.71 -4.89 0.00
CA ASN A 45 9.73 -5.13 1.03
C ASN A 45 9.62 -6.55 1.61
N ASP A 46 8.44 -6.94 2.08
CA ASP A 46 8.31 -8.21 2.81
C ASP A 46 8.43 -9.40 1.87
N MET A 47 7.83 -9.35 0.68
CA MET A 47 7.98 -10.43 -0.30
C MET A 47 9.42 -10.53 -0.81
N SER A 48 10.09 -9.41 -1.07
CA SER A 48 11.51 -9.39 -1.47
C SER A 48 12.40 -9.88 -0.35
N GLY A 49 12.07 -9.55 0.91
CA GLY A 49 12.75 -10.05 2.09
C GLY A 49 12.70 -11.57 2.21
N VAL A 50 11.53 -12.19 1.99
CA VAL A 50 11.37 -13.65 2.00
C VAL A 50 12.26 -14.30 0.93
N VAL A 51 12.33 -13.75 -0.28
CA VAL A 51 13.22 -14.26 -1.34
C VAL A 51 14.68 -14.20 -0.91
N THR A 52 15.12 -13.08 -0.34
CA THR A 52 16.51 -12.88 0.10
C THR A 52 16.87 -13.84 1.24
N LEU A 53 15.95 -14.07 2.19
CA LEU A 53 16.13 -15.02 3.28
C LEU A 53 16.19 -16.47 2.78
N SER A 54 15.33 -16.84 1.83
CA SER A 54 15.32 -18.21 1.25
C SER A 54 16.63 -18.54 0.52
N LYS A 55 17.33 -17.52 0.03
CA LYS A 55 18.68 -17.67 -0.57
C LYS A 55 19.82 -17.64 0.45
N GLY A 56 19.52 -17.59 1.75
CA GLY A 56 20.51 -17.62 2.83
C GLY A 56 21.37 -16.36 2.95
N GLN A 57 20.86 -15.22 2.49
CA GLN A 57 21.60 -13.94 2.51
C GLN A 57 20.96 -12.85 3.40
N PRO A 58 20.75 -13.09 4.70
CA PRO A 58 20.13 -12.10 5.61
C PRO A 58 20.98 -10.83 5.75
N LYS A 59 22.29 -10.90 5.46
CA LYS A 59 23.19 -9.74 5.51
C LYS A 59 22.75 -8.61 4.56
N LEU A 60 22.16 -8.94 3.42
CA LEU A 60 21.69 -7.93 2.46
C LEU A 60 20.48 -7.16 2.98
N ILE A 61 19.57 -7.84 3.70
CA ILE A 61 18.44 -7.18 4.36
C ILE A 61 18.96 -6.25 5.46
N PHE A 62 19.88 -6.74 6.28
CA PHE A 62 20.50 -5.93 7.33
C PHE A 62 21.18 -4.67 6.74
N PHE A 63 21.96 -4.84 5.68
CA PHE A 63 22.62 -3.71 5.00
C PHE A 63 21.62 -2.71 4.44
N SER A 64 20.53 -3.16 3.81
CA SER A 64 19.46 -2.30 3.31
C SER A 64 18.81 -1.46 4.41
N ASN A 65 18.55 -2.10 5.57
CA ASN A 65 18.00 -1.39 6.73
C ASN A 65 18.99 -0.38 7.34
N MET A 66 20.29 -0.70 7.36
CA MET A 66 21.33 0.23 7.81
C MET A 66 21.43 1.45 6.91
N VAL A 67 21.39 1.25 5.59
CA VAL A 67 21.38 2.37 4.62
C VAL A 67 20.13 3.23 4.81
N GLN A 68 18.96 2.60 5.01
CA GLN A 68 17.74 3.36 5.28
C GLN A 68 17.85 4.18 6.56
N ALA A 69 18.35 3.60 7.65
CA ALA A 69 18.53 4.31 8.91
C ALA A 69 19.50 5.48 8.78
N ALA A 70 20.61 5.28 8.06
CA ALA A 70 21.63 6.31 7.83
C ALA A 70 21.08 7.51 7.02
N ILE A 71 20.11 7.29 6.15
CA ILE A 71 19.44 8.36 5.40
C ILE A 71 18.30 8.97 6.23
N LEU A 72 17.52 8.12 6.91
CA LEU A 72 16.33 8.56 7.64
C LEU A 72 16.66 9.50 8.80
N ILE A 73 17.67 9.15 9.60
CA ILE A 73 18.03 9.93 10.81
C ILE A 73 18.38 11.37 10.47
N PRO A 74 19.35 11.66 9.57
CA PRO A 74 19.67 13.05 9.23
C PRO A 74 18.53 13.75 8.50
N SER A 75 17.78 13.04 7.62
CA SER A 75 16.64 13.63 6.93
C SER A 75 15.55 14.10 7.89
N LEU A 76 15.25 13.31 8.93
CA LEU A 76 14.28 13.71 9.96
C LEU A 76 14.79 14.88 10.80
N TYR A 77 16.08 14.92 11.13
CA TYR A 77 16.67 16.03 11.86
C TYR A 77 16.49 17.37 11.12
N PHE A 78 16.76 17.38 9.82
CA PHE A 78 16.52 18.58 9.01
C PHE A 78 15.02 18.88 8.83
N ALA A 79 14.20 17.87 8.60
CA ALA A 79 12.76 18.05 8.44
C ALA A 79 12.07 18.58 9.70
N ALA A 80 12.56 18.24 10.89
CA ALA A 80 12.02 18.71 12.15
C ALA A 80 12.06 20.24 12.31
N GLN A 81 13.00 20.91 11.63
CA GLN A 81 13.12 22.37 11.64
C GLN A 81 11.95 23.05 10.89
N TYR A 82 11.30 22.32 9.97
CA TYR A 82 10.17 22.82 9.17
C TYR A 82 8.79 22.40 9.68
N GLY A 83 8.75 21.72 10.83
CA GLY A 83 7.52 21.34 11.50
C GLY A 83 7.03 19.92 11.20
N PHE A 84 5.91 19.55 11.84
CA PHE A 84 5.38 18.18 11.82
C PHE A 84 5.06 17.64 10.42
N THR A 85 4.42 18.46 9.58
CA THR A 85 4.06 18.06 8.20
C THR A 85 5.30 17.70 7.37
N ALA A 86 6.39 18.46 7.49
CA ALA A 86 7.65 18.18 6.79
C ALA A 86 8.25 16.84 7.26
N VAL A 87 8.23 16.56 8.56
CA VAL A 87 8.68 15.28 9.12
C VAL A 87 7.88 14.11 8.55
N VAL A 88 6.56 14.23 8.46
CA VAL A 88 5.69 13.19 7.88
C VAL A 88 6.05 12.92 6.42
N ILE A 89 6.11 13.96 5.60
CA ILE A 89 6.39 13.83 4.16
C ILE A 89 7.79 13.24 3.92
N VAL A 90 8.80 13.77 4.58
CA VAL A 90 10.19 13.30 4.44
C VAL A 90 10.32 11.85 4.89
N SER A 91 9.71 11.48 6.02
CA SER A 91 9.73 10.10 6.50
C SER A 91 9.09 9.12 5.50
N CYS A 92 7.99 9.51 4.85
CA CYS A 92 7.34 8.69 3.82
C CYS A 92 8.22 8.53 2.58
N ILE A 93 8.81 9.60 2.08
CA ILE A 93 9.70 9.57 0.90
C ILE A 93 10.91 8.67 1.16
N VAL A 94 11.58 8.85 2.31
CA VAL A 94 12.76 8.04 2.64
C VAL A 94 12.40 6.57 2.84
N ARG A 95 11.23 6.26 3.40
CA ARG A 95 10.77 4.87 3.56
C ARG A 95 10.53 4.13 2.24
N LEU A 96 10.16 4.83 1.16
CA LEU A 96 10.01 4.22 -0.17
C LEU A 96 11.34 3.71 -0.76
N GLN A 97 12.48 4.17 -0.26
CA GLN A 97 13.79 3.68 -0.69
C GLN A 97 13.99 2.19 -0.37
N LEU A 98 13.53 1.72 0.79
CA LEU A 98 13.75 0.35 1.23
C LEU A 98 13.08 -0.71 0.32
N PRO A 99 11.77 -0.61 -0.01
CA PRO A 99 11.13 -1.52 -0.94
C PRO A 99 11.79 -1.52 -2.32
N ILE A 100 12.24 -0.37 -2.82
CA ILE A 100 12.95 -0.28 -4.10
C ILE A 100 14.27 -1.06 -4.03
N MET A 101 15.08 -0.81 -3.01
CA MET A 101 16.38 -1.46 -2.83
C MET A 101 16.23 -2.97 -2.66
N GLN A 102 15.30 -3.43 -1.83
CA GLN A 102 15.08 -4.86 -1.60
C GLN A 102 14.51 -5.56 -2.83
N THR A 103 13.62 -4.92 -3.59
CA THR A 103 13.11 -5.48 -4.85
C THR A 103 14.23 -5.64 -5.88
N ILE A 104 15.15 -4.69 -5.99
CA ILE A 104 16.32 -4.79 -6.88
C ILE A 104 17.22 -5.95 -6.44
N ILE A 105 17.49 -6.10 -5.15
CA ILE A 105 18.30 -7.20 -4.61
C ILE A 105 17.62 -8.54 -4.92
N ALA A 106 16.34 -8.69 -4.61
CA ALA A 106 15.59 -9.92 -4.84
C ALA A 106 15.51 -10.29 -6.32
N SER A 107 15.32 -9.32 -7.22
CA SER A 107 15.27 -9.58 -8.66
C SER A 107 16.61 -10.09 -9.21
N ARG A 108 17.74 -9.58 -8.70
CA ARG A 108 19.07 -10.08 -9.08
C ARG A 108 19.36 -11.49 -8.57
N MET A 109 18.74 -11.89 -7.47
CA MET A 109 18.95 -13.19 -6.85
C MET A 109 18.03 -14.30 -7.34
N SER A 110 16.83 -13.97 -7.79
CA SER A 110 15.76 -14.93 -8.10
C SER A 110 15.50 -15.14 -9.59
N TYR A 111 16.24 -14.49 -10.49
CA TYR A 111 15.97 -14.46 -11.95
C TYR A 111 14.56 -13.94 -12.33
N ILE A 112 13.82 -13.39 -11.36
CA ILE A 112 12.52 -12.77 -11.61
C ILE A 112 12.77 -11.33 -12.05
N SER A 113 12.29 -10.99 -13.24
CA SER A 113 12.42 -9.62 -13.74
C SER A 113 11.46 -8.70 -12.98
N ILE A 114 11.91 -7.48 -12.69
CA ILE A 114 11.03 -6.43 -12.14
C ILE A 114 9.83 -6.21 -13.07
N LYS A 115 10.03 -6.37 -14.38
CA LYS A 115 8.94 -6.28 -15.37
C LYS A 115 7.86 -7.34 -15.15
N ASP A 116 8.24 -8.57 -14.79
CA ASP A 116 7.29 -9.66 -14.57
C ASP A 116 6.43 -9.38 -13.33
N ILE A 117 7.04 -8.83 -12.27
CA ILE A 117 6.31 -8.38 -11.08
C ILE A 117 5.27 -7.31 -11.44
N PHE A 118 5.65 -6.31 -12.23
CA PHE A 118 4.71 -5.27 -12.67
C PHE A 118 3.63 -5.80 -13.63
N LEU A 119 3.95 -6.77 -14.47
CA LEU A 119 2.97 -7.39 -15.36
C LEU A 119 1.91 -8.18 -14.59
N GLU A 120 2.31 -8.91 -13.55
CA GLU A 120 1.37 -9.61 -12.67
C GLU A 120 0.51 -8.62 -11.84
N LEU A 121 1.10 -7.53 -11.38
CA LEU A 121 0.37 -6.50 -10.62
C LEU A 121 -0.51 -5.58 -11.47
N LYS A 122 -0.32 -5.59 -12.80
CA LYS A 122 -1.00 -4.66 -13.74
C LYS A 122 -2.50 -4.60 -13.54
N ASN A 123 -3.16 -5.75 -13.43
CA ASN A 123 -4.61 -5.82 -13.32
C ASN A 123 -5.10 -5.25 -11.97
N TYR A 124 -4.35 -5.50 -10.91
CA TYR A 124 -4.64 -4.98 -9.56
C TYR A 124 -4.41 -3.47 -9.49
N ILE A 125 -3.34 -2.98 -10.14
CA ILE A 125 -3.04 -1.54 -10.23
C ILE A 125 -4.14 -0.84 -11.04
N LEU A 126 -4.55 -1.39 -12.19
CA LEU A 126 -5.60 -0.82 -13.04
C LEU A 126 -6.92 -0.69 -12.27
N SER A 127 -7.34 -1.77 -11.59
CA SER A 127 -8.55 -1.75 -10.78
C SER A 127 -8.47 -0.75 -9.61
N THR A 128 -7.29 -0.58 -9.03
CA THR A 128 -7.06 0.41 -7.97
C THR A 128 -7.13 1.83 -8.51
N VAL A 129 -6.60 2.09 -9.71
CA VAL A 129 -6.70 3.42 -10.35
C VAL A 129 -8.16 3.78 -10.60
N VAL A 130 -8.99 2.86 -11.11
CA VAL A 130 -10.43 3.09 -11.28
C VAL A 130 -11.10 3.40 -9.95
N MET A 131 -10.76 2.66 -8.89
CA MET A 131 -11.26 2.91 -7.54
C MET A 131 -10.86 4.30 -7.01
N ILE A 132 -9.60 4.72 -7.23
CA ILE A 132 -9.11 6.05 -6.82
C ILE A 132 -9.86 7.16 -7.55
N ILE A 133 -10.08 7.04 -8.86
CA ILE A 133 -10.83 8.00 -9.65
C ILE A 133 -12.26 8.14 -9.09
N PHE A 134 -12.92 7.01 -8.83
CA PHE A 134 -14.24 7.03 -8.22
C PHE A 134 -14.24 7.66 -6.82
N ALA A 135 -13.26 7.32 -5.97
CA ALA A 135 -13.11 7.90 -4.64
C ALA A 135 -12.94 9.43 -4.71
N PHE A 136 -12.12 9.91 -5.64
CA PHE A 136 -11.88 11.33 -5.86
C PHE A 136 -13.15 12.05 -6.31
N VAL A 137 -13.87 11.50 -7.30
CA VAL A 137 -15.14 12.04 -7.78
C VAL A 137 -16.19 12.03 -6.68
N SER A 138 -16.32 10.92 -5.97
CA SER A 138 -17.28 10.79 -4.86
C SER A 138 -17.01 11.81 -3.76
N ARG A 139 -15.76 12.02 -3.41
CA ARG A 139 -15.36 12.94 -2.33
C ARG A 139 -15.58 14.41 -2.71
N ASN A 140 -15.30 14.79 -3.97
CA ASN A 140 -15.39 16.20 -4.39
C ASN A 140 -16.77 16.60 -4.89
N TYR A 141 -17.50 15.69 -5.54
CA TYR A 141 -18.77 16.03 -6.21
C TYR A 141 -20.00 15.42 -5.55
N LEU A 142 -19.86 14.20 -4.98
CA LEU A 142 -20.99 13.48 -4.38
C LEU A 142 -21.03 13.55 -2.85
N ALA A 143 -20.04 14.19 -2.20
CA ALA A 143 -19.99 14.32 -0.74
C ALA A 143 -21.24 14.94 -0.11
N ARG A 144 -21.98 15.74 -0.90
CA ARG A 144 -23.26 16.36 -0.48
C ARG A 144 -24.43 15.38 -0.48
N TYR A 145 -24.35 14.30 -1.29
CA TYR A 145 -25.45 13.36 -1.52
C TYR A 145 -25.19 11.98 -0.92
N ILE A 146 -23.94 11.59 -0.77
CA ILE A 146 -23.54 10.25 -0.33
C ILE A 146 -22.74 10.35 0.95
N ASN A 147 -23.15 9.56 1.95
CA ASN A 147 -22.39 9.42 3.19
C ASN A 147 -21.02 8.80 2.90
N VAL A 148 -19.97 9.30 3.56
CA VAL A 148 -18.57 8.84 3.38
C VAL A 148 -18.44 7.33 3.57
N TYR A 149 -19.16 6.73 4.51
CA TYR A 149 -19.15 5.28 4.73
C TYR A 149 -19.71 4.49 3.54
N ILE A 150 -20.78 5.01 2.92
CA ILE A 150 -21.36 4.41 1.71
C ILE A 150 -20.36 4.53 0.54
N SER A 151 -19.67 5.65 0.44
CA SER A 151 -18.63 5.87 -0.57
C SER A 151 -17.49 4.84 -0.45
N ILE A 152 -17.05 4.54 0.76
CA ILE A 152 -16.02 3.51 1.01
C ILE A 152 -16.52 2.12 0.55
N VAL A 153 -17.76 1.75 0.90
CA VAL A 153 -18.34 0.48 0.47
C VAL A 153 -18.44 0.38 -1.05
N LEU A 154 -18.87 1.47 -1.71
CA LEU A 154 -18.91 1.56 -3.17
C LEU A 154 -17.52 1.43 -3.80
N CYS A 155 -16.48 2.04 -3.23
CA CYS A 155 -15.10 1.87 -3.68
C CYS A 155 -14.65 0.40 -3.64
N ILE A 156 -14.98 -0.31 -2.57
CA ILE A 156 -14.68 -1.75 -2.43
C ILE A 156 -15.42 -2.54 -3.51
N MET A 157 -16.71 -2.27 -3.72
CA MET A 157 -17.51 -2.96 -4.75
C MET A 157 -16.98 -2.69 -6.15
N ILE A 158 -16.59 -1.45 -6.47
CA ILE A 158 -16.03 -1.10 -7.77
C ILE A 158 -14.69 -1.81 -7.99
N TYR A 159 -13.81 -1.85 -6.98
CA TYR A 159 -12.55 -2.56 -7.09
C TYR A 159 -12.75 -4.06 -7.41
N PHE A 160 -13.59 -4.76 -6.65
CA PHE A 160 -13.87 -6.17 -6.89
C PHE A 160 -14.64 -6.39 -8.20
N GLY A 161 -15.53 -5.48 -8.58
CA GLY A 161 -16.24 -5.50 -9.86
C GLY A 161 -15.28 -5.39 -11.04
N CYS A 162 -14.32 -4.47 -11.00
CA CYS A 162 -13.27 -4.34 -12.03
C CYS A 162 -12.41 -5.59 -12.12
N LEU A 163 -11.98 -6.16 -10.98
CA LEU A 163 -11.21 -7.42 -10.98
C LEU A 163 -12.00 -8.58 -11.57
N TYR A 164 -13.31 -8.67 -11.29
CA TYR A 164 -14.17 -9.72 -11.82
C TYR A 164 -14.37 -9.61 -13.35
N MET A 165 -14.31 -8.38 -13.90
CA MET A 165 -14.39 -8.16 -15.35
C MET A 165 -13.14 -8.60 -16.10
N ILE A 166 -11.97 -8.68 -15.43
CA ILE A 166 -10.71 -9.13 -16.02
C ILE A 166 -10.64 -10.67 -15.95
N PRO A 167 -10.57 -11.40 -17.11
CA PRO A 167 -10.68 -12.86 -17.14
C PRO A 167 -9.62 -13.59 -16.29
N ASP A 168 -8.40 -13.10 -16.27
CA ASP A 168 -7.29 -13.72 -15.54
C ASP A 168 -7.47 -13.56 -14.02
N SER A 169 -7.75 -12.35 -13.56
CA SER A 169 -8.00 -12.06 -12.14
C SER A 169 -9.28 -12.75 -11.62
N ARG A 170 -10.29 -12.95 -12.48
CA ARG A 170 -11.50 -13.70 -12.15
C ARG A 170 -11.21 -15.15 -11.78
N LYS A 171 -10.34 -15.84 -12.53
CA LYS A 171 -9.96 -17.23 -12.23
C LYS A 171 -9.28 -17.35 -10.88
N GLU A 172 -8.39 -16.40 -10.56
CA GLU A 172 -7.72 -16.35 -9.26
C GLU A 172 -8.71 -16.09 -8.12
N LEU A 173 -9.61 -15.12 -8.25
CA LEU A 173 -10.65 -14.83 -7.26
C LEU A 173 -11.52 -16.04 -6.97
N ILE A 174 -11.99 -16.75 -8.01
CA ILE A 174 -12.78 -17.97 -7.84
C ILE A 174 -11.96 -19.06 -7.15
N GLY A 175 -10.67 -19.18 -7.47
CA GLY A 175 -9.75 -20.09 -6.80
C GLY A 175 -9.65 -19.82 -5.30
N TYR A 176 -9.47 -18.57 -4.88
CA TYR A 176 -9.42 -18.19 -3.46
C TYR A 176 -10.75 -18.46 -2.73
N VAL A 177 -11.90 -18.10 -3.33
CA VAL A 177 -13.22 -18.36 -2.75
C VAL A 177 -13.45 -19.86 -2.53
N ASN A 178 -13.07 -20.70 -3.51
CA ASN A 178 -13.19 -22.14 -3.40
C ASN A 178 -12.27 -22.72 -2.32
N MET A 179 -11.08 -22.16 -2.14
CA MET A 179 -10.12 -22.55 -1.11
C MET A 179 -10.66 -22.25 0.31
N ILE A 180 -11.25 -21.06 0.50
CA ILE A 180 -11.88 -20.67 1.77
C ILE A 180 -13.08 -21.58 2.07
N LYS A 181 -13.92 -21.86 1.07
CA LYS A 181 -15.09 -22.76 1.21
C LYS A 181 -14.70 -24.20 1.60
N ARG A 182 -13.55 -24.68 1.13
CA ARG A 182 -13.01 -26.00 1.50
C ARG A 182 -12.47 -26.01 2.93
N ARG A 183 -11.87 -24.90 3.41
CA ARG A 183 -11.38 -24.80 4.80
C ARG A 183 -12.49 -24.66 5.82
N GLY A 184 -13.60 -24.03 5.50
CA GLY A 184 -14.77 -23.90 6.39
C GLY A 184 -15.63 -25.17 6.52
N ARG A 185 -15.29 -26.25 5.78
CA ARG A 185 -15.96 -27.56 5.84
C ARG A 185 -15.19 -28.62 6.62
N LYS A 186 -14.05 -28.27 7.18
CA LYS A 186 -13.29 -29.08 8.14
C LYS A 186 -13.43 -28.50 9.54
#